data_84ebecebe10e7945ab4434ad31911fed
#
_entry.id   84ebecebe10e7945ab4434ad31911fed
#
_cell.length_a   1.000
_cell.length_b   1.000
_cell.length_c   1.000
_cell.angle_alpha   90.00
_cell.angle_beta   90.00
_cell.angle_gamma   90.00
#
_symmetry.space_group_name_H-M   'P 1'
#
loop_
_entity.id
_entity.type
_entity.pdbx_description
1 polymer ?
#
loop_
_entity_poly.entity_id
_entity_poly.type
_entity_poly.pdbx_seq_one_letter_code
_entity_poly.pdbx_strand_id
1 'polypeptide(L)'
;MALIDIPDGHLGAVVTYLEMTERPKPRPMPDSPLRLVPWRDPDPARYRTLFRRVGGRWLWYSRLVMDDAALVAGLGEVHAVVDRDGVEVGMIELDFREAGECLIRFLGLVPELAGRGHGSWLFAQVLALAWRPGVRCVQVNTCTLDHPAALPAYLKAGFTAYRRAFESFPDPRLTGLLPADVAPQAPVVGSARLDSAR
;
A
#
# COMPACT_ATOMS: atom_id res chain seq x y z
N MET A 1 -8.85 17.62 26.09
CA MET A 1 -7.95 17.20 25.00
C MET A 1 -7.08 16.10 25.56
N ALA A 2 -7.05 14.93 24.94
CA ALA A 2 -6.20 13.82 25.36
C ALA A 2 -5.03 13.70 24.37
N LEU A 3 -3.80 13.59 24.88
CA LEU A 3 -2.60 13.23 24.11
C LEU A 3 -2.33 11.74 24.34
N ILE A 4 -1.89 11.06 23.30
CA ILE A 4 -1.40 9.69 23.38
C ILE A 4 0.06 9.76 22.99
N ASP A 5 0.94 9.45 23.93
CA ASP A 5 2.37 9.43 23.71
C ASP A 5 2.76 8.26 22.80
N ILE A 6 3.66 8.52 21.87
CA ILE A 6 4.26 7.51 21.01
C ILE A 6 5.57 7.10 21.66
N PRO A 7 5.83 5.79 21.85
CA PRO A 7 7.10 5.33 22.41
C PRO A 7 8.30 5.82 21.60
N ASP A 8 9.44 6.04 22.25
CA ASP A 8 10.68 6.39 21.57
C ASP A 8 11.04 5.37 20.50
N GLY A 9 11.49 5.85 19.36
CA GLY A 9 11.82 5.01 18.22
C GLY A 9 10.60 4.45 17.45
N HIS A 10 9.39 4.91 17.77
CA HIS A 10 8.17 4.54 17.03
C HIS A 10 7.65 5.70 16.21
N LEU A 11 6.84 5.35 15.24
CA LEU A 11 5.97 6.25 14.47
C LEU A 11 4.52 6.02 14.89
N GLY A 12 3.70 7.07 14.73
CA GLY A 12 2.26 6.97 14.88
C GLY A 12 1.54 7.39 13.61
N ALA A 13 0.49 6.68 13.26
CA ALA A 13 -0.35 6.99 12.13
C ALA A 13 -1.84 6.83 12.47
N VAL A 14 -2.68 7.64 11.83
CA VAL A 14 -4.13 7.42 11.84
C VAL A 14 -4.49 6.63 10.59
N VAL A 15 -5.00 5.43 10.81
CA VAL A 15 -5.49 4.54 9.75
C VAL A 15 -6.96 4.80 9.53
N THR A 16 -7.36 5.03 8.27
CA THR A 16 -8.75 5.14 7.84
C THR A 16 -9.12 3.90 7.05
N TYR A 17 -10.15 3.20 7.51
CA TYR A 17 -10.74 2.03 6.83
C TYR A 17 -11.91 2.48 5.98
N LEU A 18 -11.92 2.06 4.73
CA LEU A 18 -12.95 2.42 3.76
C LEU A 18 -13.52 1.15 3.12
N GLU A 19 -14.79 1.23 2.75
CA GLU A 19 -15.50 0.17 2.05
C GLU A 19 -16.31 0.71 0.88
N MET A 20 -16.58 -0.17 -0.08
CA MET A 20 -17.49 0.06 -1.19
C MET A 20 -18.40 -1.16 -1.27
N THR A 21 -19.71 -0.98 -1.01
CA THR A 21 -20.72 -2.05 -0.97
C THR A 21 -21.56 -2.12 -2.24
N GLU A 22 -21.41 -1.13 -3.11
CA GLU A 22 -22.08 -1.09 -4.40
C GLU A 22 -21.06 -1.06 -5.53
N ARG A 23 -21.21 -2.00 -6.47
CA ARG A 23 -20.34 -2.01 -7.65
C ARG A 23 -20.55 -0.72 -8.46
N PRO A 24 -19.49 0.05 -8.74
CA PRO A 24 -19.63 1.28 -9.51
C PRO A 24 -20.09 0.97 -10.94
N LYS A 25 -20.85 1.89 -11.53
CA LYS A 25 -21.25 1.79 -12.94
C LYS A 25 -20.00 1.67 -13.82
N PRO A 26 -20.00 0.77 -14.80
CA PRO A 26 -18.89 0.67 -15.75
C PRO A 26 -18.58 2.00 -16.42
N ARG A 27 -17.31 2.34 -16.50
CA ARG A 27 -16.81 3.51 -17.23
C ARG A 27 -15.74 3.06 -18.22
N PRO A 28 -15.52 3.77 -19.32
CA PRO A 28 -14.39 3.49 -20.19
C PRO A 28 -13.08 3.46 -19.39
N MET A 29 -12.23 2.50 -19.70
CA MET A 29 -10.90 2.42 -19.11
C MET A 29 -10.08 3.64 -19.54
N PRO A 30 -9.52 4.42 -18.63
CA PRO A 30 -8.63 5.52 -19.01
C PRO A 30 -7.42 5.01 -19.80
N ASP A 31 -6.98 5.78 -20.76
CA ASP A 31 -5.77 5.44 -21.53
C ASP A 31 -4.53 5.47 -20.66
N SER A 32 -3.66 4.48 -20.86
CA SER A 32 -2.37 4.42 -20.17
C SER A 32 -1.39 3.58 -20.98
N PRO A 33 -0.10 3.94 -21.02
CA PRO A 33 0.95 3.08 -21.59
C PRO A 33 1.29 1.89 -20.68
N LEU A 34 0.74 1.86 -19.45
CA LEU A 34 1.00 0.85 -18.44
C LEU A 34 0.11 -0.37 -18.67
N ARG A 35 0.59 -1.54 -18.24
CA ARG A 35 -0.12 -2.82 -18.33
C ARG A 35 -0.08 -3.54 -16.98
N LEU A 36 -1.08 -4.39 -16.71
CA LEU A 36 -1.05 -5.32 -15.58
C LEU A 36 -0.52 -6.68 -16.01
N VAL A 37 0.34 -7.24 -15.18
CA VAL A 37 0.89 -8.60 -15.35
C VAL A 37 0.63 -9.36 -14.04
N PRO A 38 -0.22 -10.41 -14.05
CA PRO A 38 -0.46 -11.20 -12.84
C PRO A 38 0.78 -12.02 -12.50
N TRP A 39 1.11 -12.07 -11.21
CA TRP A 39 2.15 -12.95 -10.69
C TRP A 39 1.49 -14.22 -10.14
N ARG A 40 1.75 -15.36 -10.76
CA ARG A 40 1.18 -16.65 -10.34
C ARG A 40 1.94 -17.23 -9.14
N ASP A 41 3.26 -17.12 -9.16
CA ASP A 41 4.17 -17.58 -8.11
C ASP A 41 5.16 -16.45 -7.81
N PRO A 42 4.78 -15.47 -6.97
CA PRO A 42 5.66 -14.34 -6.68
C PRO A 42 6.89 -14.79 -5.88
N ASP A 43 8.07 -14.61 -6.45
CA ASP A 43 9.34 -14.75 -5.74
C ASP A 43 9.43 -13.70 -4.61
N PRO A 44 9.74 -14.10 -3.35
CA PRO A 44 9.81 -13.19 -2.22
C PRO A 44 10.79 -12.01 -2.42
N ALA A 45 11.95 -12.25 -3.02
CA ALA A 45 12.95 -11.21 -3.25
C ALA A 45 12.46 -10.18 -4.28
N ARG A 46 11.86 -10.66 -5.38
CA ARG A 46 11.25 -9.81 -6.40
C ARG A 46 10.08 -9.01 -5.83
N TYR A 47 9.22 -9.65 -5.02
CA TYR A 47 8.11 -8.97 -4.36
C TYR A 47 8.60 -7.84 -3.46
N ARG A 48 9.56 -8.11 -2.56
CA ARG A 48 10.10 -7.08 -1.66
C ARG A 48 10.78 -5.94 -2.42
N THR A 49 11.43 -6.25 -3.53
CA THR A 49 12.05 -5.23 -4.41
C THR A 49 11.00 -4.26 -4.94
N LEU A 50 9.91 -4.78 -5.53
CA LEU A 50 8.84 -3.95 -6.05
C LEU A 50 8.09 -3.22 -4.91
N PHE A 51 7.78 -3.92 -3.82
CA PHE A 51 7.14 -3.35 -2.64
C PHE A 51 7.93 -2.15 -2.07
N ARG A 52 9.25 -2.29 -1.95
CA ARG A 52 10.13 -1.21 -1.49
C ARG A 52 10.17 -0.03 -2.47
N ARG A 53 10.23 -0.30 -3.76
CA ARG A 53 10.23 0.75 -4.80
C ARG A 53 8.93 1.56 -4.82
N VAL A 54 7.78 0.90 -4.65
CA VAL A 54 6.46 1.55 -4.67
C VAL A 54 6.17 2.26 -3.36
N GLY A 55 6.40 1.58 -2.25
CA GLY A 55 5.90 2.00 -0.94
C GLY A 55 6.95 2.55 0.03
N GLY A 56 8.25 2.39 -0.26
CA GLY A 56 9.32 2.77 0.68
C GLY A 56 9.27 4.25 1.07
N ARG A 57 8.97 5.16 0.15
CA ARG A 57 8.78 6.59 0.43
C ARG A 57 7.62 6.86 1.40
N TRP A 58 6.65 5.95 1.48
CA TRP A 58 5.45 6.03 2.30
C TRP A 58 5.53 5.14 3.55
N LEU A 59 6.75 4.69 3.89
CA LEU A 59 7.03 3.83 5.04
C LEU A 59 6.29 2.48 4.99
N TRP A 60 6.03 1.95 3.80
CA TRP A 60 5.55 0.58 3.67
C TRP A 60 6.64 -0.38 4.13
N TYR A 61 6.44 -1.03 5.27
CA TYR A 61 7.44 -1.91 5.88
C TYR A 61 6.93 -3.32 6.18
N SER A 62 5.61 -3.47 6.32
CA SER A 62 5.00 -4.69 6.89
C SER A 62 5.41 -5.98 6.17
N ARG A 63 5.59 -5.93 4.85
CA ARG A 63 6.03 -7.08 4.06
C ARG A 63 7.55 -7.31 4.11
N LEU A 64 8.30 -6.29 4.50
CA LEU A 64 9.77 -6.34 4.55
C LEU A 64 10.30 -7.02 5.82
N VAL A 65 9.50 -7.06 6.90
CA VAL A 65 9.86 -7.69 8.18
C VAL A 65 9.47 -9.17 8.26
N MET A 66 8.71 -9.67 7.28
CA MET A 66 8.31 -11.08 7.23
C MET A 66 9.46 -11.94 6.71
N ASP A 67 9.61 -13.17 7.21
CA ASP A 67 10.42 -14.18 6.53
C ASP A 67 9.75 -14.64 5.22
N ASP A 68 10.43 -15.45 4.41
CA ASP A 68 9.92 -15.84 3.09
C ASP A 68 8.67 -16.70 3.19
N ALA A 69 8.59 -17.60 4.17
CA ALA A 69 7.45 -18.48 4.34
C ALA A 69 6.20 -17.70 4.78
N ALA A 70 6.35 -16.79 5.76
CA ALA A 70 5.28 -15.91 6.21
C ALA A 70 4.81 -14.95 5.10
N LEU A 71 5.76 -14.41 4.32
CA LEU A 71 5.44 -13.55 3.20
C LEU A 71 4.59 -14.31 2.16
N VAL A 72 5.06 -15.46 1.68
CA VAL A 72 4.34 -16.25 0.68
C VAL A 72 2.95 -16.65 1.17
N ALA A 73 2.83 -17.14 2.41
CA ALA A 73 1.54 -17.51 3.00
C ALA A 73 0.59 -16.30 3.18
N GLY A 74 1.15 -15.11 3.38
CA GLY A 74 0.38 -13.87 3.57
C GLY A 74 0.00 -13.13 2.29
N LEU A 75 0.55 -13.52 1.12
CA LEU A 75 0.23 -12.88 -0.14
C LEU A 75 -1.21 -13.15 -0.58
N GLY A 76 -1.84 -12.14 -1.16
CA GLY A 76 -3.04 -12.27 -1.95
C GLY A 76 -2.72 -12.47 -3.44
N GLU A 77 -3.66 -12.11 -4.30
CA GLU A 77 -3.43 -12.06 -5.74
C GLU A 77 -2.61 -10.81 -6.09
N VAL A 78 -1.40 -11.02 -6.59
CA VAL A 78 -0.47 -9.94 -6.91
C VAL A 78 -0.45 -9.69 -8.42
N HIS A 79 -0.54 -8.41 -8.79
CA HIS A 79 -0.37 -7.94 -10.15
C HIS A 79 0.71 -6.87 -10.17
N ALA A 80 1.74 -7.05 -10.98
CA ALA A 80 2.69 -5.98 -11.27
C ALA A 80 2.10 -5.04 -12.31
N VAL A 81 2.36 -3.75 -12.14
CA VAL A 81 2.18 -2.75 -13.19
C VAL A 81 3.49 -2.62 -13.92
N VAL A 82 3.47 -2.82 -15.24
CA VAL A 82 4.68 -2.71 -16.07
C VAL A 82 4.51 -1.59 -17.10
N ASP A 83 5.61 -0.94 -17.41
CA ASP A 83 5.69 0.05 -18.49
C ASP A 83 5.86 -0.61 -19.89
N ARG A 84 6.13 0.21 -20.90
CA ARG A 84 6.32 -0.24 -22.30
C ARG A 84 7.54 -1.13 -22.46
N ASP A 85 8.56 -0.92 -21.64
CA ASP A 85 9.83 -1.65 -21.68
C ASP A 85 9.77 -2.93 -20.81
N GLY A 86 8.63 -3.18 -20.15
CA GLY A 86 8.43 -4.33 -19.27
C GLY A 86 8.98 -4.12 -17.87
N VAL A 87 9.39 -2.90 -17.52
CA VAL A 87 9.87 -2.58 -16.17
C VAL A 87 8.69 -2.50 -15.21
N GLU A 88 8.82 -3.11 -14.04
CA GLU A 88 7.81 -3.09 -12.99
C GLU A 88 7.80 -1.72 -12.30
N VAL A 89 6.71 -0.99 -12.45
CA VAL A 89 6.57 0.40 -11.99
C VAL A 89 5.39 0.61 -11.05
N GLY A 90 4.80 -0.48 -10.57
CA GLY A 90 3.71 -0.44 -9.61
C GLY A 90 3.18 -1.82 -9.27
N MET A 91 2.25 -1.87 -8.33
CA MET A 91 1.65 -3.12 -7.89
C MET A 91 0.21 -2.95 -7.44
N ILE A 92 -0.55 -4.04 -7.55
CA ILE A 92 -1.85 -4.27 -6.93
C ILE A 92 -1.75 -5.59 -6.18
N GLU A 93 -2.15 -5.62 -4.92
CA GLU A 93 -2.35 -6.86 -4.15
C GLU A 93 -3.79 -6.91 -3.64
N LEU A 94 -4.51 -7.97 -3.99
CA LEU A 94 -5.90 -8.20 -3.63
C LEU A 94 -6.03 -9.46 -2.78
N ASP A 95 -6.83 -9.39 -1.74
CA ASP A 95 -7.10 -10.51 -0.85
C ASP A 95 -8.59 -10.87 -0.90
N PHE A 96 -8.88 -12.12 -1.22
CA PHE A 96 -10.23 -12.68 -1.36
C PHE A 96 -10.49 -13.81 -0.36
N ARG A 97 -9.68 -13.92 0.71
CA ARG A 97 -9.83 -15.00 1.70
C ARG A 97 -11.15 -14.93 2.46
N GLU A 98 -11.70 -13.74 2.64
CA GLU A 98 -13.01 -13.56 3.25
C GLU A 98 -14.13 -13.70 2.21
N ALA A 99 -15.10 -14.57 2.51
CA ALA A 99 -16.17 -14.89 1.57
C ALA A 99 -17.05 -13.68 1.24
N GLY A 100 -17.11 -13.31 -0.02
CA GLY A 100 -17.90 -12.17 -0.50
C GLY A 100 -17.19 -10.81 -0.35
N GLU A 101 -15.93 -10.80 0.04
CA GLU A 101 -15.14 -9.58 0.23
C GLU A 101 -13.87 -9.58 -0.63
N CYS A 102 -13.42 -8.40 -0.98
CA CYS A 102 -12.11 -8.15 -1.55
C CYS A 102 -11.43 -7.04 -0.77
N LEU A 103 -10.31 -7.34 -0.14
CA LEU A 103 -9.46 -6.34 0.48
C LEU A 103 -8.34 -5.93 -0.48
N ILE A 104 -8.29 -4.66 -0.85
CA ILE A 104 -7.15 -4.06 -1.55
C ILE A 104 -6.05 -3.86 -0.50
N ARG A 105 -5.06 -4.76 -0.48
CA ARG A 105 -3.97 -4.71 0.50
C ARG A 105 -2.92 -3.69 0.17
N PHE A 106 -2.49 -3.65 -1.11
CA PHE A 106 -1.50 -2.70 -1.60
C PHE A 106 -1.87 -2.24 -2.99
N LEU A 107 -1.74 -0.95 -3.21
CA LEU A 107 -2.05 -0.29 -4.48
C LEU A 107 -1.14 0.91 -4.64
N GLY A 108 -0.30 0.90 -5.67
CA GLY A 108 0.56 2.06 -5.91
C GLY A 108 1.41 1.94 -7.16
N LEU A 109 1.94 3.09 -7.55
CA LEU A 109 2.97 3.24 -8.56
C LEU A 109 4.25 3.77 -7.90
N VAL A 110 5.38 3.54 -8.55
CA VAL A 110 6.65 4.15 -8.12
C VAL A 110 6.54 5.68 -8.09
N PRO A 111 7.24 6.36 -7.18
CA PRO A 111 7.14 7.81 -7.00
C PRO A 111 7.39 8.62 -8.28
N GLU A 112 8.22 8.12 -9.19
CA GLU A 112 8.56 8.76 -10.47
C GLU A 112 7.36 8.91 -11.41
N LEU A 113 6.29 8.13 -11.20
CA LEU A 113 5.03 8.21 -11.95
C LEU A 113 3.97 9.06 -11.26
N ALA A 114 4.26 9.60 -10.08
CA ALA A 114 3.32 10.48 -9.37
C ALA A 114 3.04 11.75 -10.19
N GLY A 115 1.77 12.19 -10.19
CA GLY A 115 1.35 13.40 -10.91
C GLY A 115 1.25 13.26 -12.45
N ARG A 116 1.55 12.09 -13.02
CA ARG A 116 1.50 11.86 -14.49
C ARG A 116 0.15 11.36 -15.00
N GLY A 117 -0.90 11.38 -14.19
CA GLY A 117 -2.26 11.01 -14.61
C GLY A 117 -2.58 9.52 -14.59
N HIS A 118 -1.62 8.64 -14.26
CA HIS A 118 -1.82 7.19 -14.27
C HIS A 118 -2.71 6.65 -13.15
N GLY A 119 -2.97 7.46 -12.10
CA GLY A 119 -3.78 7.05 -10.95
C GLY A 119 -5.21 6.65 -11.33
N SER A 120 -5.86 7.36 -12.24
CA SER A 120 -7.23 7.03 -12.69
C SER A 120 -7.30 5.68 -13.41
N TRP A 121 -6.31 5.37 -14.23
CA TRP A 121 -6.18 4.07 -14.87
C TRP A 121 -5.96 2.97 -13.83
N LEU A 122 -5.04 3.17 -12.88
CA LEU A 122 -4.75 2.20 -11.83
C LEU A 122 -6.00 1.90 -10.97
N PHE A 123 -6.76 2.95 -10.63
CA PHE A 123 -8.02 2.79 -9.90
C PHE A 123 -9.08 2.03 -10.73
N ALA A 124 -9.21 2.30 -12.01
CA ALA A 124 -10.12 1.55 -12.87
C ALA A 124 -9.72 0.07 -12.96
N GLN A 125 -8.43 -0.23 -13.05
CA GLN A 125 -7.91 -1.60 -13.08
C GLN A 125 -8.18 -2.34 -11.77
N VAL A 126 -7.86 -1.74 -10.62
CA VAL A 126 -8.09 -2.39 -9.33
C VAL A 126 -9.56 -2.65 -9.06
N LEU A 127 -10.46 -1.72 -9.40
CA LEU A 127 -11.90 -1.94 -9.25
C LEU A 127 -12.43 -3.03 -10.19
N ALA A 128 -11.91 -3.11 -11.43
CA ALA A 128 -12.28 -4.17 -12.36
C ALA A 128 -11.87 -5.56 -11.85
N LEU A 129 -10.69 -5.67 -11.21
CA LEU A 129 -10.22 -6.91 -10.61
C LEU A 129 -10.95 -7.25 -9.30
N ALA A 130 -11.22 -6.25 -8.46
CA ALA A 130 -11.84 -6.46 -7.15
C ALA A 130 -13.31 -6.88 -7.27
N TRP A 131 -14.08 -6.28 -8.18
CA TRP A 131 -15.48 -6.57 -8.40
C TRP A 131 -15.69 -7.76 -9.36
N ARG A 132 -15.37 -8.97 -8.89
CA ARG A 132 -15.65 -10.22 -9.61
C ARG A 132 -16.93 -10.93 -9.07
N PRO A 133 -17.48 -11.94 -9.77
CA PRO A 133 -18.66 -12.68 -9.30
C PRO A 133 -18.47 -13.15 -7.85
N GLY A 134 -19.49 -12.93 -7.01
CA GLY A 134 -19.49 -13.31 -5.60
C GLY A 134 -18.99 -12.23 -4.64
N VAL A 135 -18.29 -11.18 -5.09
CA VAL A 135 -17.88 -10.06 -4.24
C VAL A 135 -19.05 -9.10 -4.00
N ARG A 136 -19.30 -8.80 -2.74
CA ARG A 136 -20.36 -7.88 -2.26
C ARG A 136 -19.79 -6.63 -1.60
N CYS A 137 -18.52 -6.67 -1.16
CA CYS A 137 -17.85 -5.56 -0.51
C CYS A 137 -16.39 -5.51 -0.95
N VAL A 138 -15.91 -4.33 -1.31
CA VAL A 138 -14.49 -4.06 -1.54
C VAL A 138 -14.01 -3.15 -0.44
N GLN A 139 -12.96 -3.56 0.25
CA GLN A 139 -12.37 -2.83 1.37
C GLN A 139 -10.97 -2.33 1.02
N VAL A 140 -10.58 -1.25 1.66
CA VAL A 140 -9.22 -0.70 1.61
C VAL A 140 -8.95 0.09 2.89
N ASN A 141 -7.69 0.17 3.29
CA ASN A 141 -7.28 1.14 4.30
C ASN A 141 -6.16 2.03 3.76
N THR A 142 -6.03 3.20 4.34
CA THR A 142 -4.95 4.14 4.10
C THR A 142 -4.63 4.88 5.39
N CYS A 143 -3.41 5.35 5.54
CA CYS A 143 -3.00 6.05 6.74
C CYS A 143 -2.42 7.43 6.46
N THR A 144 -2.15 8.18 7.53
CA THR A 144 -1.59 9.55 7.42
C THR A 144 -0.15 9.58 6.90
N LEU A 145 0.51 8.44 6.75
CA LEU A 145 1.85 8.32 6.16
C LEU A 145 1.81 8.00 4.66
N ASP A 146 0.67 7.57 4.12
CA ASP A 146 0.50 7.32 2.70
C ASP A 146 0.54 8.59 1.85
N HIS A 147 0.58 8.42 0.52
CA HIS A 147 0.52 9.54 -0.42
C HIS A 147 -0.70 10.44 -0.11
N PRO A 148 -0.55 11.77 0.00
CA PRO A 148 -1.66 12.67 0.39
C PRO A 148 -2.91 12.58 -0.49
N ALA A 149 -2.76 12.16 -1.76
CA ALA A 149 -3.89 11.95 -2.66
C ALA A 149 -4.61 10.60 -2.45
N ALA A 150 -4.11 9.68 -1.61
CA ALA A 150 -4.70 8.35 -1.47
C ALA A 150 -6.13 8.40 -0.92
N LEU A 151 -6.32 8.97 0.26
CA LEU A 151 -7.66 9.09 0.86
C LEU A 151 -8.66 9.85 -0.03
N PRO A 152 -8.33 11.05 -0.58
CA PRO A 152 -9.21 11.73 -1.53
C PRO A 152 -9.55 10.90 -2.77
N ALA A 153 -8.60 10.11 -3.29
CA ALA A 153 -8.83 9.27 -4.46
C ALA A 153 -9.81 8.13 -4.16
N TYR A 154 -9.71 7.47 -2.99
CA TYR A 154 -10.66 6.45 -2.57
C TYR A 154 -12.07 7.02 -2.39
N LEU A 155 -12.21 8.16 -1.71
CA LEU A 155 -13.50 8.82 -1.55
C LEU A 155 -14.13 9.22 -2.89
N LYS A 156 -13.32 9.77 -3.80
CA LYS A 156 -13.76 10.11 -5.17
C LYS A 156 -14.18 8.89 -5.98
N ALA A 157 -13.55 7.75 -5.75
CA ALA A 157 -13.91 6.48 -6.39
C ALA A 157 -15.22 5.88 -5.88
N GLY A 158 -15.76 6.39 -4.77
CA GLY A 158 -17.03 5.95 -4.19
C GLY A 158 -16.89 5.09 -2.93
N PHE A 159 -15.68 4.98 -2.36
CA PHE A 159 -15.51 4.36 -1.05
C PHE A 159 -16.06 5.26 0.06
N THR A 160 -16.60 4.65 1.10
CA THR A 160 -17.07 5.32 2.32
C THR A 160 -16.17 4.94 3.49
N ALA A 161 -15.70 5.93 4.23
CA ALA A 161 -14.93 5.68 5.45
C ALA A 161 -15.89 5.25 6.58
N TYR A 162 -15.61 4.09 7.19
CA TYR A 162 -16.46 3.55 8.25
C TYR A 162 -15.75 3.41 9.62
N ARG A 163 -14.41 3.44 9.63
CA ARG A 163 -13.63 3.28 10.85
C ARG A 163 -12.32 4.03 10.78
N ARG A 164 -11.82 4.49 11.94
CA ARG A 164 -10.45 4.95 12.12
C ARG A 164 -9.80 4.23 13.29
N ALA A 165 -8.49 4.06 13.20
CA ALA A 165 -7.66 3.56 14.29
C ALA A 165 -6.36 4.35 14.37
N PHE A 166 -5.77 4.41 15.54
CA PHE A 166 -4.39 4.84 15.71
C PHE A 166 -3.49 3.60 15.68
N GLU A 167 -2.41 3.66 14.91
CA GLU A 167 -1.39 2.64 14.83
C GLU A 167 -0.05 3.23 15.28
N SER A 168 0.68 2.50 16.12
CA SER A 168 2.05 2.83 16.50
C SER A 168 2.94 1.63 16.22
N PHE A 169 4.08 1.86 15.57
CA PHE A 169 5.01 0.81 15.14
C PHE A 169 6.46 1.31 15.18
N PRO A 170 7.46 0.40 15.34
CA PRO A 170 8.87 0.76 15.28
C PRO A 170 9.21 1.45 13.97
N ASP A 171 9.95 2.55 14.05
CA ASP A 171 10.35 3.31 12.85
C ASP A 171 11.32 2.47 11.99
N PRO A 172 10.93 2.07 10.77
CA PRO A 172 11.76 1.21 9.91
C PRO A 172 13.05 1.88 9.43
N ARG A 173 13.18 3.18 9.58
CA ARG A 173 14.40 3.93 9.28
C ARG A 173 15.47 3.73 10.35
N LEU A 174 15.07 3.61 11.62
CA LEU A 174 15.98 3.36 12.75
C LEU A 174 16.55 1.94 12.75
N THR A 175 15.85 0.99 12.14
CA THR A 175 16.31 -0.39 12.00
C THR A 175 17.12 -0.64 10.72
N GLY A 176 17.29 0.38 9.88
CA GLY A 176 17.97 0.25 8.58
C GLY A 176 17.15 -0.50 7.52
N LEU A 177 15.88 -0.79 7.78
CA LEU A 177 14.98 -1.47 6.85
C LEU A 177 14.62 -0.57 5.66
N LEU A 178 14.46 0.72 5.92
CA LEU A 178 14.24 1.77 4.93
C LEU A 178 15.32 2.86 5.07
N PRO A 179 15.61 3.62 3.99
CA PRO A 179 16.52 4.75 4.06
C PRO A 179 16.09 5.80 5.09
N ALA A 180 17.06 6.45 5.73
CA ALA A 180 16.79 7.43 6.80
C ALA A 180 16.09 8.71 6.31
N ASP A 181 16.21 9.01 5.03
CA ASP A 181 15.69 10.23 4.38
C ASP A 181 14.29 10.08 3.79
N VAL A 182 13.70 8.87 3.84
CA VAL A 182 12.31 8.68 3.38
C VAL A 182 11.30 9.31 4.36
N ALA A 183 10.15 9.68 3.85
CA ALA A 183 9.05 10.29 4.61
C ALA A 183 9.49 11.47 5.50
N PRO A 184 10.10 12.53 4.95
CA PRO A 184 10.63 13.66 5.72
C PRO A 184 9.55 14.42 6.51
N GLN A 185 8.26 14.25 6.14
CA GLN A 185 7.11 14.81 6.87
C GLN A 185 6.89 14.16 8.24
N ALA A 186 7.47 12.99 8.50
CA ALA A 186 7.45 12.31 9.78
C ALA A 186 8.86 12.32 10.38
N PRO A 187 9.19 13.29 11.26
CA PRO A 187 10.53 13.39 11.83
C PRO A 187 10.90 12.13 12.61
N VAL A 188 12.16 11.71 12.49
CA VAL A 188 12.69 10.60 13.29
C VAL A 188 12.88 11.08 14.72
N VAL A 189 12.27 10.41 15.67
CA VAL A 189 12.43 10.67 17.11
C VAL A 189 13.02 9.43 17.76
N GLY A 190 14.08 9.60 18.52
CA GLY A 190 14.84 8.52 19.13
C GLY A 190 16.19 8.36 18.44
N SER A 191 17.27 8.42 19.21
CA SER A 191 18.59 8.03 18.75
C SER A 191 18.65 6.50 18.74
N ALA A 192 19.10 5.90 17.64
CA ALA A 192 19.80 4.64 17.75
C ALA A 192 20.94 4.89 18.76
N ARG A 193 20.78 4.46 20.00
CA ARG A 193 21.94 4.32 20.87
C ARG A 193 22.76 3.23 20.19
N LEU A 194 23.72 3.68 19.40
CA LEU A 194 24.90 2.88 19.11
C LEU A 194 25.50 2.64 20.50
N ASP A 195 25.18 1.51 21.12
CA ASP A 195 25.97 0.98 22.21
C ASP A 195 27.35 0.77 21.60
N SER A 196 28.17 1.81 21.72
CA SER A 196 29.60 1.70 21.58
C SER A 196 30.03 0.74 22.68
N ALA A 197 30.19 -0.52 22.29
CA ALA A 197 30.82 -1.54 23.07
C ALA A 197 32.17 -0.96 23.58
N ARG A 198 32.28 -0.85 24.87
CA ARG A 198 33.57 -0.79 25.55
C ARG A 198 34.07 -2.21 25.77
#